data_52780ce72576cce40f05abeaea2f5ade
#
_entry.id   52780ce72576cce40f05abeaea2f5ade
#
_cell.length_a   1.000
_cell.length_b   1.000
_cell.length_c   1.000
_cell.angle_alpha   90.00
_cell.angle_beta   90.00
_cell.angle_gamma   90.00
#
_symmetry.space_group_name_H-M   'P 1'
#
loop_
_entity.id
_entity.type
_entity.pdbx_description
1 polymer ?
#
loop_
_entity_poly.entity_id
_entity_poly.type
_entity_poly.pdbx_seq_one_letter_code
_entity_poly.pdbx_strand_id
1 'polypeptide(L)'
;KQHIAELVSEQIKDGDSIMLDASSTAVYVAKTLLEQGKKNLTVLTNSVEIIIELFGAQDWKVLSTGGESREGSFALVGYQTDRMLRSYHVDKAIISAKGIDMNAGLTDSDDLHANNKRTMLTRAKEKILAVDSSKFDQVAFAEIGSLDQITTIVTDAKPETRWLQHFDKIGVKCIYPK
;
A
#
# COMPACT_ATOMS: atom_id res chain seq x y z
N LYS A 1 -10.53 -8.43 1.56
CA LYS A 1 -9.59 -7.72 0.67
C LYS A 1 -10.28 -7.07 -0.50
N GLN A 2 -11.27 -7.74 -1.14
CA GLN A 2 -12.03 -7.13 -2.24
C GLN A 2 -12.69 -5.81 -1.80
N HIS A 3 -13.44 -5.79 -0.69
CA HIS A 3 -14.04 -4.56 -0.17
C HIS A 3 -13.03 -3.46 0.13
N ILE A 4 -11.85 -3.82 0.65
CA ILE A 4 -10.77 -2.85 0.87
C ILE A 4 -10.31 -2.28 -0.47
N ALA A 5 -10.13 -3.12 -1.48
CA ALA A 5 -9.71 -2.69 -2.81
C ALA A 5 -10.72 -1.74 -3.47
N GLU A 6 -12.01 -2.01 -3.33
CA GLU A 6 -13.10 -1.14 -3.80
C GLU A 6 -13.02 0.24 -3.13
N LEU A 7 -12.91 0.29 -1.80
CA LEU A 7 -12.78 1.55 -1.06
C LEU A 7 -11.51 2.31 -1.38
N VAL A 8 -10.38 1.61 -1.59
CA VAL A 8 -9.11 2.22 -2.04
C VAL A 8 -9.27 2.78 -3.45
N SER A 9 -9.93 2.06 -4.36
CA SER A 9 -10.12 2.49 -5.75
C SER A 9 -10.91 3.80 -5.89
N GLU A 10 -11.83 4.05 -4.95
CA GLU A 10 -12.57 5.32 -4.86
C GLU A 10 -11.65 6.52 -4.54
N GLN A 11 -10.51 6.28 -3.92
CA GLN A 11 -9.53 7.32 -3.60
C GLN A 11 -8.58 7.62 -4.77
N ILE A 12 -8.62 6.82 -5.85
CA ILE A 12 -7.71 6.93 -7.00
C ILE A 12 -8.45 7.52 -8.20
N LYS A 13 -7.85 8.55 -8.80
CA LYS A 13 -8.41 9.26 -9.95
C LYS A 13 -7.67 8.87 -11.23
N ASP A 14 -8.35 9.02 -12.35
CA ASP A 14 -7.69 8.93 -13.65
C ASP A 14 -6.51 9.89 -13.74
N GLY A 15 -5.40 9.42 -14.29
CA GLY A 15 -4.17 10.21 -14.40
C GLY A 15 -3.26 10.17 -13.17
N ASP A 16 -3.68 9.58 -12.06
CA ASP A 16 -2.82 9.48 -10.87
C ASP A 16 -1.57 8.64 -11.13
N SER A 17 -0.48 9.04 -10.50
CA SER A 17 0.71 8.21 -10.31
C SER A 17 0.65 7.52 -8.94
N ILE A 18 0.79 6.20 -8.92
CA ILE A 18 0.64 5.40 -7.70
C ILE A 18 1.80 4.43 -7.51
N MET A 19 2.16 4.17 -6.26
CA MET A 19 2.98 3.04 -5.84
C MET A 19 2.10 1.98 -5.20
N LEU A 20 2.29 0.72 -5.59
CA LEU A 20 1.64 -0.44 -5.00
C LEU A 20 2.71 -1.37 -4.43
N ASP A 21 2.59 -1.74 -3.16
CA ASP A 21 3.48 -2.71 -2.53
C ASP A 21 3.21 -4.15 -3.00
N ALA A 22 4.01 -5.10 -2.54
CA ALA A 22 3.86 -6.51 -2.92
C ALA A 22 2.91 -7.29 -2.00
N SER A 23 1.96 -6.61 -1.36
CA SER A 23 0.94 -7.27 -0.56
C SER A 23 -0.19 -7.85 -1.42
N SER A 24 -0.81 -8.91 -0.93
CA SER A 24 -2.00 -9.45 -1.58
C SER A 24 -3.15 -8.43 -1.65
N THR A 25 -3.24 -7.50 -0.70
CA THR A 25 -4.24 -6.42 -0.74
C THR A 25 -4.00 -5.48 -1.92
N ALA A 26 -2.73 -5.13 -2.18
CA ALA A 26 -2.37 -4.29 -3.34
C ALA A 26 -2.64 -4.99 -4.68
N VAL A 27 -2.50 -6.32 -4.74
CA VAL A 27 -2.92 -7.10 -5.93
C VAL A 27 -4.43 -6.94 -6.18
N TYR A 28 -5.27 -7.06 -5.15
CA TYR A 28 -6.70 -6.80 -5.28
C TYR A 28 -7.02 -5.37 -5.72
N VAL A 29 -6.26 -4.38 -5.21
CA VAL A 29 -6.40 -2.98 -5.64
C VAL A 29 -6.08 -2.85 -7.14
N ALA A 30 -4.97 -3.42 -7.60
CA ALA A 30 -4.59 -3.38 -9.02
C ALA A 30 -5.68 -3.97 -9.93
N LYS A 31 -6.21 -5.14 -9.58
CA LYS A 31 -7.32 -5.80 -10.30
C LYS A 31 -8.57 -4.92 -10.33
N THR A 32 -8.97 -4.40 -9.19
CA THR A 32 -10.17 -3.56 -9.08
C THR A 32 -10.05 -2.28 -9.91
N LEU A 33 -8.90 -1.63 -9.91
CA LEU A 33 -8.66 -0.43 -10.74
C LEU A 33 -8.77 -0.74 -12.23
N LEU A 34 -8.25 -1.89 -12.66
CA LEU A 34 -8.34 -2.35 -14.05
C LEU A 34 -9.77 -2.70 -14.44
N GLU A 35 -10.49 -3.46 -13.61
CA GLU A 35 -11.90 -3.85 -13.82
C GLU A 35 -12.84 -2.64 -13.87
N GLN A 36 -12.57 -1.61 -13.07
CA GLN A 36 -13.34 -0.36 -13.07
C GLN A 36 -13.01 0.57 -14.25
N GLY A 37 -12.06 0.18 -15.10
CA GLY A 37 -11.69 0.95 -16.29
C GLY A 37 -11.05 2.31 -16.00
N LYS A 38 -10.28 2.41 -14.90
CA LYS A 38 -9.48 3.61 -14.61
C LYS A 38 -8.52 3.89 -15.76
N LYS A 39 -8.27 5.16 -16.06
CA LYS A 39 -7.52 5.58 -17.24
C LYS A 39 -6.25 6.35 -16.89
N ASN A 40 -5.26 6.22 -17.78
CA ASN A 40 -4.01 7.00 -17.72
C ASN A 40 -3.25 6.90 -16.40
N LEU A 41 -3.32 5.76 -15.70
CA LEU A 41 -2.57 5.57 -14.47
C LEU A 41 -1.08 5.31 -14.77
N THR A 42 -0.22 5.82 -13.89
CA THR A 42 1.18 5.42 -13.80
C THR A 42 1.35 4.59 -12.53
N VAL A 43 1.71 3.32 -12.67
CA VAL A 43 1.88 2.40 -11.54
C VAL A 43 3.33 2.00 -11.41
N LEU A 44 3.94 2.24 -10.26
CA LEU A 44 5.25 1.71 -9.88
C LEU A 44 5.05 0.66 -8.79
N THR A 45 5.56 -0.55 -9.00
CA THR A 45 5.42 -1.66 -8.04
C THR A 45 6.65 -2.53 -7.96
N ASN A 46 6.88 -3.09 -6.77
CA ASN A 46 7.86 -4.15 -6.52
C ASN A 46 7.20 -5.55 -6.50
N SER A 47 5.95 -5.67 -6.94
CA SER A 47 5.22 -6.94 -7.01
C SER A 47 5.26 -7.53 -8.41
N VAL A 48 5.84 -8.72 -8.54
CA VAL A 48 5.80 -9.48 -9.81
C VAL A 48 4.37 -9.86 -10.17
N GLU A 49 3.53 -10.20 -9.19
CA GLU A 49 2.13 -10.53 -9.41
C GLU A 49 1.34 -9.35 -9.97
N ILE A 50 1.54 -8.13 -9.45
CA ILE A 50 0.91 -6.91 -9.98
C ILE A 50 1.40 -6.62 -11.41
N ILE A 51 2.69 -6.80 -11.70
CA ILE A 51 3.21 -6.64 -13.07
C ILE A 51 2.51 -7.59 -14.05
N ILE A 52 2.36 -8.85 -13.67
CA ILE A 52 1.67 -9.86 -14.51
C ILE A 52 0.20 -9.46 -14.71
N GLU A 53 -0.49 -9.06 -13.64
CA GLU A 53 -1.90 -8.68 -13.68
C GLU A 53 -2.16 -7.46 -14.57
N LEU A 54 -1.25 -6.49 -14.53
CA LEU A 54 -1.37 -5.25 -15.30
C LEU A 54 -0.68 -5.33 -16.67
N PHE A 55 -0.13 -6.48 -17.04
CA PHE A 55 0.56 -6.63 -18.32
C PHE A 55 -0.41 -6.41 -19.48
N GLY A 56 -0.11 -5.43 -20.32
CA GLY A 56 -0.97 -5.06 -21.45
C GLY A 56 -2.17 -4.17 -21.08
N ALA A 57 -2.25 -3.64 -19.85
CA ALA A 57 -3.25 -2.64 -19.49
C ALA A 57 -3.15 -1.43 -20.43
N GLN A 58 -4.23 -1.14 -21.16
CA GLN A 58 -4.25 -0.04 -22.12
C GLN A 58 -4.24 1.30 -21.41
N ASP A 59 -3.51 2.26 -21.98
CA ASP A 59 -3.38 3.64 -21.48
C ASP A 59 -2.71 3.77 -20.10
N TRP A 60 -2.13 2.69 -19.56
CA TRP A 60 -1.39 2.73 -18.31
C TRP A 60 0.12 2.64 -18.53
N LYS A 61 0.88 3.36 -17.73
CA LYS A 61 2.33 3.19 -17.63
C LYS A 61 2.63 2.32 -16.41
N VAL A 62 3.10 1.10 -16.62
CA VAL A 62 3.44 0.17 -15.55
C VAL A 62 4.94 0.02 -15.45
N LEU A 63 5.50 0.31 -14.28
CA LEU A 63 6.92 0.31 -13.98
C LEU A 63 7.22 -0.76 -12.92
N SER A 64 8.14 -1.67 -13.22
CA SER A 64 8.72 -2.58 -12.24
C SER A 64 9.93 -1.94 -11.57
N THR A 65 10.10 -2.14 -10.27
CA THR A 65 11.31 -1.69 -9.57
C THR A 65 12.56 -2.46 -9.98
N GLY A 66 12.40 -3.67 -10.52
CA GLY A 66 13.52 -4.61 -10.57
C GLY A 66 13.98 -4.98 -9.16
N GLY A 67 15.09 -5.70 -9.06
CA GLY A 67 15.67 -6.16 -7.79
C GLY A 67 15.74 -7.67 -7.68
N GLU A 68 15.96 -8.16 -6.47
CA GLU A 68 16.07 -9.58 -6.16
C GLU A 68 14.69 -10.16 -5.78
N SER A 69 14.39 -11.36 -6.24
CA SER A 69 13.19 -12.07 -5.82
C SER A 69 13.33 -12.53 -4.37
N ARG A 70 12.27 -12.27 -3.56
CA ARG A 70 12.24 -12.74 -2.17
C ARG A 70 11.57 -14.10 -2.11
N GLU A 71 12.26 -15.11 -1.56
CA GLU A 71 11.70 -16.44 -1.35
C GLU A 71 10.39 -16.39 -0.56
N GLY A 72 9.40 -17.18 -0.98
CA GLY A 72 8.08 -17.24 -0.35
C GLY A 72 7.16 -16.05 -0.63
N SER A 73 7.58 -15.12 -1.51
CA SER A 73 6.74 -14.01 -1.94
C SER A 73 6.97 -13.67 -3.41
N PHE A 74 6.03 -12.93 -4.01
CA PHE A 74 6.19 -12.35 -5.35
C PHE A 74 6.78 -10.92 -5.29
N ALA A 75 7.52 -10.61 -4.23
CA ALA A 75 8.15 -9.32 -4.03
C ALA A 75 9.56 -9.26 -4.61
N LEU A 76 9.88 -8.11 -5.19
CA LEU A 76 11.23 -7.70 -5.51
C LEU A 76 11.75 -6.82 -4.36
N VAL A 77 12.99 -7.07 -3.95
CA VAL A 77 13.63 -6.41 -2.81
C VAL A 77 15.09 -6.07 -3.14
N GLY A 78 15.76 -5.41 -2.21
CA GLY A 78 17.18 -5.11 -2.29
C GLY A 78 17.48 -3.70 -2.81
N TYR A 79 18.75 -3.45 -3.05
CA TYR A 79 19.26 -2.13 -3.39
C TYR A 79 18.64 -1.53 -4.65
N GLN A 80 18.49 -2.31 -5.72
CA GLN A 80 17.90 -1.83 -6.97
C GLN A 80 16.44 -1.42 -6.78
N THR A 81 15.67 -2.21 -6.02
CA THR A 81 14.28 -1.90 -5.67
C THR A 81 14.19 -0.57 -4.93
N ASP A 82 14.98 -0.39 -3.87
CA ASP A 82 14.98 0.84 -3.08
C ASP A 82 15.40 2.05 -3.94
N ARG A 83 16.45 1.91 -4.74
CA ARG A 83 16.93 2.95 -5.66
C ARG A 83 15.84 3.37 -6.66
N MET A 84 15.14 2.41 -7.24
CA MET A 84 14.06 2.69 -8.20
C MET A 84 12.89 3.40 -7.54
N LEU A 85 12.45 2.95 -6.35
CA LEU A 85 11.42 3.63 -5.56
C LEU A 85 11.79 5.08 -5.25
N ARG A 86 13.06 5.33 -4.86
CA ARG A 86 13.55 6.69 -4.54
C ARG A 86 13.63 7.60 -5.76
N SER A 87 13.65 7.06 -6.97
CA SER A 87 13.77 7.86 -8.20
C SER A 87 12.48 8.57 -8.61
N TYR A 88 11.35 8.25 -7.98
CA TYR A 88 10.05 8.80 -8.34
C TYR A 88 9.35 9.48 -7.18
N HIS A 89 8.55 10.48 -7.51
CA HIS A 89 7.52 11.05 -6.64
C HIS A 89 6.16 10.71 -7.23
N VAL A 90 5.24 10.22 -6.41
CA VAL A 90 3.91 9.80 -6.85
C VAL A 90 2.82 10.53 -6.08
N ASP A 91 1.61 10.53 -6.65
CA ASP A 91 0.45 11.10 -5.97
C ASP A 91 0.05 10.26 -4.77
N LYS A 92 0.06 8.94 -4.90
CA LYS A 92 -0.38 8.04 -3.82
C LYS A 92 0.52 6.80 -3.68
N ALA A 93 0.79 6.41 -2.45
CA ALA A 93 1.34 5.09 -2.14
C ALA A 93 0.28 4.28 -1.41
N ILE A 94 0.04 3.07 -1.89
CA ILE A 94 -0.86 2.10 -1.28
C ILE A 94 0.00 0.95 -0.74
N ILE A 95 0.04 0.82 0.57
CA ILE A 95 0.77 -0.23 1.26
C ILE A 95 -0.16 -1.01 2.19
N SER A 96 0.25 -2.22 2.53
CA SER A 96 -0.34 -2.99 3.61
C SER A 96 0.69 -3.23 4.73
N ALA A 97 0.23 -3.73 5.87
CA ALA A 97 1.08 -4.08 7.01
C ALA A 97 0.70 -5.44 7.56
N LYS A 98 1.61 -6.09 8.29
CA LYS A 98 1.33 -7.31 9.05
C LYS A 98 0.74 -6.99 10.42
N GLY A 99 1.04 -5.82 10.96
CA GLY A 99 0.49 -5.34 12.21
C GLY A 99 0.43 -3.82 12.27
N ILE A 100 -0.57 -3.32 13.00
CA ILE A 100 -0.73 -1.92 13.37
C ILE A 100 -0.99 -1.83 14.87
N ASP A 101 -0.24 -0.99 15.54
CA ASP A 101 -0.30 -0.78 16.99
C ASP A 101 -0.12 0.71 17.30
N MET A 102 -0.82 1.20 18.33
CA MET A 102 -0.80 2.64 18.66
C MET A 102 0.58 3.14 19.10
N ASN A 103 1.41 2.26 19.64
CA ASN A 103 2.75 2.60 20.12
C ASN A 103 3.84 2.16 19.13
N ALA A 104 3.76 0.91 18.64
CA ALA A 104 4.74 0.35 17.71
C ALA A 104 4.55 0.82 16.26
N GLY A 105 3.42 1.45 15.94
CA GLY A 105 3.13 1.93 14.58
C GLY A 105 2.81 0.81 13.60
N LEU A 106 3.35 0.92 12.39
CA LEU A 106 3.17 -0.02 11.29
C LEU A 106 4.33 -1.01 11.27
N THR A 107 4.03 -2.29 11.17
CA THR A 107 5.05 -3.34 11.20
C THR A 107 4.85 -4.41 10.12
N ASP A 108 5.94 -5.03 9.70
CA ASP A 108 5.98 -6.16 8.76
C ASP A 108 6.79 -7.33 9.34
N SER A 109 6.60 -8.52 8.79
CA SER A 109 7.33 -9.72 9.21
C SER A 109 8.76 -9.79 8.68
N ASP A 110 9.12 -8.97 7.70
CA ASP A 110 10.40 -8.99 6.98
C ASP A 110 10.95 -7.56 6.84
N ASP A 111 12.23 -7.37 7.14
CA ASP A 111 12.89 -6.08 7.13
C ASP A 111 13.06 -5.48 5.73
N LEU A 112 13.25 -6.30 4.70
CA LEU A 112 13.34 -5.84 3.31
C LEU A 112 11.98 -5.36 2.80
N HIS A 113 10.90 -6.06 3.15
CA HIS A 113 9.53 -5.59 2.87
C HIS A 113 9.23 -4.29 3.61
N ALA A 114 9.58 -4.20 4.89
CA ALA A 114 9.40 -2.99 5.68
C ALA A 114 10.18 -1.80 5.08
N ASN A 115 11.42 -2.03 4.63
CA ASN A 115 12.23 -0.99 3.98
C ASN A 115 11.58 -0.46 2.70
N ASN A 116 11.09 -1.34 1.82
CA ASN A 116 10.40 -0.93 0.60
C ASN A 116 9.18 -0.05 0.90
N LYS A 117 8.36 -0.47 1.87
CA LYS A 117 7.16 0.27 2.29
C LYS A 117 7.51 1.63 2.89
N ARG A 118 8.54 1.68 3.75
CA ARG A 118 9.07 2.94 4.30
C ARG A 118 9.49 3.89 3.18
N THR A 119 10.21 3.40 2.19
CA THR A 119 10.62 4.21 1.02
C THR A 119 9.40 4.70 0.23
N MET A 120 8.42 3.85 -0.03
CA MET A 120 7.17 4.26 -0.73
C MET A 120 6.47 5.40 0.01
N LEU A 121 6.36 5.32 1.34
CA LEU A 121 5.74 6.37 2.16
C LEU A 121 6.47 7.71 2.05
N THR A 122 7.79 7.71 1.92
CA THR A 122 8.56 8.96 1.78
C THR A 122 8.43 9.60 0.39
N ARG A 123 7.90 8.87 -0.61
CA ARG A 123 7.87 9.29 -2.01
C ARG A 123 6.47 9.63 -2.51
N ALA A 124 5.45 9.55 -1.67
CA ALA A 124 4.06 9.82 -2.02
C ALA A 124 3.51 11.05 -1.30
N LYS A 125 2.63 11.78 -1.99
CA LYS A 125 1.86 12.88 -1.38
C LYS A 125 0.81 12.35 -0.42
N GLU A 126 -0.02 11.41 -0.88
CA GLU A 126 -1.00 10.72 -0.06
C GLU A 126 -0.52 9.29 0.22
N LYS A 127 -0.70 8.83 1.46
CA LYS A 127 -0.18 7.57 1.97
C LYS A 127 -1.34 6.75 2.50
N ILE A 128 -1.74 5.74 1.73
CA ILE A 128 -2.90 4.90 2.01
C ILE A 128 -2.43 3.58 2.60
N LEU A 129 -2.83 3.32 3.83
CA LEU A 129 -2.67 2.02 4.47
C LEU A 129 -3.93 1.18 4.23
N ALA A 130 -3.79 0.07 3.52
CA ALA A 130 -4.88 -0.84 3.19
C ALA A 130 -4.71 -2.16 3.98
N VAL A 131 -5.46 -2.33 5.06
CA VAL A 131 -5.34 -3.47 5.98
C VAL A 131 -6.70 -4.00 6.41
N ASP A 132 -6.79 -5.31 6.60
CA ASP A 132 -7.98 -5.91 7.21
C ASP A 132 -7.97 -5.75 8.74
N SER A 133 -9.15 -5.93 9.34
CA SER A 133 -9.38 -5.73 10.79
C SER A 133 -8.53 -6.63 11.68
N SER A 134 -8.02 -7.75 11.18
CA SER A 134 -7.16 -8.66 11.94
C SER A 134 -5.75 -8.10 12.20
N LYS A 135 -5.38 -6.99 11.57
CA LYS A 135 -4.06 -6.38 11.71
C LYS A 135 -3.98 -5.36 12.86
N PHE A 136 -5.12 -4.96 13.38
CA PHE A 136 -5.17 -4.06 14.54
C PHE A 136 -4.66 -4.77 15.80
N ASP A 137 -3.93 -4.02 16.63
CA ASP A 137 -3.31 -4.52 17.87
C ASP A 137 -2.33 -5.69 17.66
N GLN A 138 -1.73 -5.75 16.48
CA GLN A 138 -0.67 -6.71 16.14
C GLN A 138 0.65 -5.98 15.94
N VAL A 139 1.72 -6.60 16.40
CA VAL A 139 3.09 -6.12 16.20
C VAL A 139 3.88 -7.24 15.52
N ALA A 140 4.46 -6.94 14.36
CA ALA A 140 5.34 -7.85 13.65
C ALA A 140 6.81 -7.44 13.85
N PHE A 141 7.75 -8.21 13.27
CA PHE A 141 9.18 -8.13 13.55
C PHE A 141 9.84 -6.79 13.19
N ALA A 142 9.51 -6.22 12.01
CA ALA A 142 10.20 -5.06 11.45
C ALA A 142 9.28 -3.84 11.41
N GLU A 143 9.77 -2.70 11.89
CA GLU A 143 9.06 -1.42 11.81
C GLU A 143 9.02 -0.88 10.37
N ILE A 144 7.85 -0.46 9.93
CA ILE A 144 7.67 0.32 8.69
C ILE A 144 7.75 1.82 9.03
N GLY A 145 7.02 2.26 10.03
CA GLY A 145 6.97 3.65 10.47
C GLY A 145 5.82 3.91 11.45
N SER A 146 5.69 5.16 11.88
CA SER A 146 4.64 5.58 12.78
C SER A 146 3.31 5.81 12.07
N LEU A 147 2.20 5.70 12.80
CA LEU A 147 0.84 5.87 12.26
C LEU A 147 0.57 7.27 11.68
N ASP A 148 1.16 8.30 12.25
CA ASP A 148 1.00 9.69 11.79
C ASP A 148 1.66 9.98 10.43
N GLN A 149 2.46 9.06 9.90
CA GLN A 149 2.98 9.13 8.53
C GLN A 149 1.93 8.78 7.47
N ILE A 150 0.82 8.16 7.87
CA ILE A 150 -0.27 7.77 6.97
C ILE A 150 -1.28 8.92 6.84
N THR A 151 -1.81 9.16 5.65
CA THR A 151 -2.89 10.12 5.42
C THR A 151 -4.27 9.47 5.55
N THR A 152 -4.37 8.23 5.10
CA THR A 152 -5.64 7.49 5.07
C THR A 152 -5.42 6.01 5.41
N ILE A 153 -6.24 5.47 6.28
CA ILE A 153 -6.37 4.03 6.50
C ILE A 153 -7.69 3.54 5.90
N VAL A 154 -7.62 2.43 5.18
CA VAL A 154 -8.77 1.74 4.59
C VAL A 154 -8.83 0.33 5.16
N THR A 155 -9.96 -0.06 5.73
CA THR A 155 -10.15 -1.35 6.37
C THR A 155 -11.52 -1.97 6.04
N ASP A 156 -11.67 -3.27 6.27
CA ASP A 156 -12.87 -4.06 5.92
C ASP A 156 -14.00 -4.01 6.95
N ALA A 157 -13.74 -3.47 8.13
CA ALA A 157 -14.73 -3.34 9.19
C ALA A 157 -14.51 -2.05 9.99
N LYS A 158 -15.57 -1.56 10.64
CA LYS A 158 -15.49 -0.41 11.54
C LYS A 158 -14.52 -0.72 12.69
N PRO A 159 -13.42 0.05 12.85
CA PRO A 159 -12.53 -0.12 13.98
C PRO A 159 -13.19 0.19 15.32
N GLU A 160 -12.63 -0.33 16.41
CA GLU A 160 -13.04 0.02 17.76
C GLU A 160 -12.96 1.52 18.00
N THR A 161 -13.81 2.04 18.89
CA THR A 161 -13.89 3.49 19.20
C THR A 161 -12.55 4.10 19.57
N ARG A 162 -11.70 3.37 20.32
CA ARG A 162 -10.36 3.85 20.70
C ARG A 162 -9.45 4.10 19.48
N TRP A 163 -9.56 3.26 18.43
CA TRP A 163 -8.83 3.43 17.20
C TRP A 163 -9.33 4.62 16.39
N LEU A 164 -10.65 4.81 16.30
CA LEU A 164 -11.24 5.96 15.62
C LEU A 164 -10.84 7.28 16.29
N GLN A 165 -10.86 7.32 17.63
CA GLN A 165 -10.41 8.48 18.41
C GLN A 165 -8.89 8.73 18.22
N HIS A 166 -8.09 7.66 18.14
CA HIS A 166 -6.66 7.80 17.90
C HIS A 166 -6.38 8.38 16.51
N PHE A 167 -7.03 7.86 15.46
CA PHE A 167 -6.88 8.38 14.09
C PHE A 167 -7.31 9.85 13.98
N ASP A 168 -8.43 10.22 14.60
CA ASP A 168 -8.89 11.62 14.66
C ASP A 168 -7.82 12.51 15.31
N LYS A 169 -7.27 12.09 16.45
CA LYS A 169 -6.23 12.83 17.17
C LYS A 169 -4.97 13.07 16.35
N ILE A 170 -4.54 12.10 15.55
CA ILE A 170 -3.32 12.19 14.71
C ILE A 170 -3.61 12.69 13.29
N GLY A 171 -4.86 13.03 12.95
CA GLY A 171 -5.25 13.56 11.65
C GLY A 171 -5.27 12.54 10.52
N VAL A 172 -5.46 11.26 10.81
CA VAL A 172 -5.55 10.18 9.82
C VAL A 172 -7.01 9.91 9.47
N LYS A 173 -7.35 9.99 8.19
CA LYS A 173 -8.69 9.63 7.70
C LYS A 173 -8.88 8.12 7.78
N CYS A 174 -9.99 7.66 8.36
CA CYS A 174 -10.35 6.24 8.42
C CYS A 174 -11.57 5.95 7.52
N ILE A 175 -11.40 5.01 6.58
CA ILE A 175 -12.44 4.57 5.64
C ILE A 175 -12.73 3.09 5.89
N TYR A 176 -14.01 2.78 6.07
CA TYR A 176 -14.54 1.41 6.27
C TYR A 176 -15.94 1.32 5.68
N PRO A 177 -16.47 0.10 5.42
CA PRO A 177 -17.86 -0.08 4.94
C PRO A 177 -18.87 0.48 5.91
N LYS A 178 -19.92 1.11 5.39
CA LYS A 178 -21.06 1.63 6.17
C LYS A 178 -22.03 0.52 6.57
#